data_15eaf384b653a2f99d275edfdb4099f7
#
_entry.id   15eaf384b653a2f99d275edfdb4099f7
#
_cell.length_a   1.000
_cell.length_b   1.000
_cell.length_c   1.000
_cell.angle_alpha   90.00
_cell.angle_beta   90.00
_cell.angle_gamma   90.00
#
_symmetry.space_group_name_H-M   'P 1'
#
loop_
_entity.id
_entity.type
_entity.pdbx_description
1 polymer ?
#
loop_
_entity_poly.entity_id
_entity_poly.type
_entity_poly.pdbx_seq_one_letter_code
_entity_poly.pdbx_strand_id
1 'polypeptide(L)'
;MDDKRGRFEAQVLPHLDAAYRLARWLARSPADADDAVQEAVLRAFRAFDALRGSDAKAWLLAIVRNCSWTARRGEQRRAFVPLPEDGDVVEDQTMIAATPDPESAAVHRDDERTFDRLMASLSTEHREVLVLREIEDMDYREIATVTNLPIGTVMSRLARARAALKARWLQEIEARPHAMP
;
A
#
# COMPACT_ATOMS: atom_id res chain seq x y z
N MET A 1 -20.10 27.58 2.56
CA MET A 1 -19.91 26.24 1.96
C MET A 1 -18.72 26.19 1.01
N ASP A 2 -18.50 27.27 0.23
CA ASP A 2 -17.34 27.37 -0.68
C ASP A 2 -15.97 27.32 0.02
N ASP A 3 -15.84 27.90 1.20
CA ASP A 3 -14.56 27.98 1.91
C ASP A 3 -14.05 26.58 2.40
N LYS A 4 -14.93 25.70 2.86
CA LYS A 4 -14.53 24.34 3.29
C LYS A 4 -14.05 23.51 2.12
N ARG A 5 -14.77 23.59 0.98
CA ARG A 5 -14.41 22.85 -0.23
C ARG A 5 -13.08 23.32 -0.79
N GLY A 6 -12.91 24.62 -0.96
CA GLY A 6 -11.64 25.19 -1.47
C GLY A 6 -10.45 24.85 -0.58
N ARG A 7 -10.60 24.91 0.75
CA ARG A 7 -9.55 24.49 1.68
C ARG A 7 -9.24 23.01 1.59
N PHE A 8 -10.27 22.16 1.47
CA PHE A 8 -10.08 20.72 1.29
C PHE A 8 -9.35 20.41 -0.01
N GLU A 9 -9.76 21.02 -1.11
CA GLU A 9 -9.12 20.88 -2.42
C GLU A 9 -7.64 21.29 -2.35
N ALA A 10 -7.32 22.40 -1.74
CA ALA A 10 -5.96 22.89 -1.63
C ALA A 10 -5.05 22.05 -0.69
N GLN A 11 -5.61 21.47 0.37
CA GLN A 11 -4.81 20.79 1.39
C GLN A 11 -4.78 19.27 1.23
N VAL A 12 -5.83 18.66 0.68
CA VAL A 12 -5.97 17.20 0.66
C VAL A 12 -5.77 16.62 -0.74
N LEU A 13 -6.32 17.25 -1.78
CA LEU A 13 -6.23 16.69 -3.14
C LEU A 13 -4.80 16.57 -3.67
N PRO A 14 -3.81 17.41 -3.31
CA PRO A 14 -2.42 17.19 -3.73
C PRO A 14 -1.82 15.86 -3.26
N HIS A 15 -2.44 15.19 -2.30
CA HIS A 15 -1.98 13.91 -1.76
C HIS A 15 -2.75 12.69 -2.30
N LEU A 16 -3.61 12.87 -3.30
CA LEU A 16 -4.39 11.77 -3.88
C LEU A 16 -3.52 10.69 -4.52
N ASP A 17 -2.44 11.07 -5.20
CA ASP A 17 -1.53 10.10 -5.82
C ASP A 17 -0.89 9.19 -4.75
N ALA A 18 -0.50 9.76 -3.61
CA ALA A 18 0.00 9.00 -2.47
C ALA A 18 -1.08 8.06 -1.89
N ALA A 19 -2.32 8.54 -1.83
CA ALA A 19 -3.47 7.75 -1.39
C ALA A 19 -3.71 6.54 -2.31
N TYR A 20 -3.70 6.75 -3.63
CA TYR A 20 -3.83 5.67 -4.61
C TYR A 20 -2.67 4.68 -4.56
N ARG A 21 -1.43 5.15 -4.47
CA ARG A 21 -0.27 4.26 -4.34
C ARG A 21 -0.39 3.37 -3.11
N LEU A 22 -0.70 3.95 -1.95
CA LEU A 22 -0.88 3.18 -0.72
C LEU A 22 -2.03 2.16 -0.86
N ALA A 23 -3.20 2.60 -1.34
CA ALA A 23 -4.36 1.73 -1.52
C ALA A 23 -4.04 0.54 -2.45
N ARG A 24 -3.36 0.77 -3.58
CA ARG A 24 -2.97 -0.29 -4.51
C ARG A 24 -2.10 -1.37 -3.87
N TRP A 25 -1.19 -0.98 -2.99
CA TRP A 25 -0.35 -1.94 -2.27
C TRP A 25 -1.07 -2.68 -1.14
N LEU A 26 -2.15 -2.11 -0.61
CA LEU A 26 -2.93 -2.72 0.46
C LEU A 26 -4.15 -3.51 -0.04
N ALA A 27 -4.69 -3.16 -1.19
CA ALA A 27 -5.85 -3.80 -1.80
C ALA A 27 -5.49 -5.14 -2.47
N ARG A 28 -6.49 -5.95 -2.79
CA ARG A 28 -6.36 -7.20 -3.54
C ARG A 28 -6.52 -7.00 -5.04
N SER A 29 -7.29 -5.99 -5.42
CA SER A 29 -7.57 -5.64 -6.81
C SER A 29 -7.53 -4.14 -7.03
N PRO A 30 -7.39 -3.66 -8.29
CA PRO A 30 -7.52 -2.24 -8.61
C PRO A 30 -8.85 -1.66 -8.16
N ALA A 31 -9.93 -2.38 -8.39
CA ALA A 31 -11.27 -1.95 -8.03
C ALA A 31 -11.39 -1.71 -6.51
N ASP A 32 -10.81 -2.62 -5.69
CA ASP A 32 -10.80 -2.44 -4.24
C ASP A 32 -9.96 -1.23 -3.81
N ALA A 33 -8.87 -0.93 -4.54
CA ALA A 33 -8.06 0.25 -4.29
C ALA A 33 -8.83 1.53 -4.60
N ASP A 34 -9.52 1.56 -5.74
CA ASP A 34 -10.35 2.69 -6.16
C ASP A 34 -11.48 2.94 -5.15
N ASP A 35 -12.19 1.90 -4.75
CA ASP A 35 -13.25 1.98 -3.75
C ASP A 35 -12.73 2.46 -2.39
N ALA A 36 -11.57 1.96 -1.95
CA ALA A 36 -10.95 2.40 -0.71
C ALA A 36 -10.55 3.88 -0.73
N VAL A 37 -10.03 4.38 -1.86
CA VAL A 37 -9.68 5.80 -2.01
C VAL A 37 -10.93 6.67 -2.06
N GLN A 38 -11.96 6.30 -2.83
CA GLN A 38 -13.20 7.03 -2.90
C GLN A 38 -13.86 7.17 -1.52
N GLU A 39 -13.97 6.06 -0.79
CA GLU A 39 -14.52 6.07 0.58
C GLU A 39 -13.64 6.91 1.51
N ALA A 40 -12.30 6.83 1.38
CA ALA A 40 -11.39 7.62 2.18
C ALA A 40 -11.55 9.12 1.93
N VAL A 41 -11.67 9.56 0.67
CA VAL A 41 -11.89 10.96 0.31
C VAL A 41 -13.21 11.47 0.86
N LEU A 42 -14.29 10.69 0.77
CA LEU A 42 -15.58 11.05 1.36
C LEU A 42 -15.49 11.20 2.88
N ARG A 43 -14.81 10.27 3.57
CA ARG A 43 -14.59 10.36 5.02
C ARG A 43 -13.73 11.56 5.39
N ALA A 44 -12.65 11.78 4.63
CA ALA A 44 -11.77 12.92 4.80
C ALA A 44 -12.54 14.25 4.66
N PHE A 45 -13.37 14.39 3.62
CA PHE A 45 -14.18 15.60 3.44
C PHE A 45 -15.16 15.83 4.60
N ARG A 46 -15.84 14.80 5.08
CA ARG A 46 -16.74 14.88 6.23
C ARG A 46 -16.01 15.31 7.50
N ALA A 47 -14.83 14.75 7.73
CA ALA A 47 -14.01 14.96 8.92
C ALA A 47 -13.00 16.11 8.78
N PHE A 48 -13.01 16.88 7.69
CA PHE A 48 -11.99 17.87 7.36
C PHE A 48 -11.83 18.96 8.44
N ASP A 49 -12.92 19.36 9.08
CA ASP A 49 -12.88 20.35 10.16
C ASP A 49 -12.15 19.83 11.44
N ALA A 50 -11.92 18.52 11.51
CA ALA A 50 -11.13 17.90 12.57
C ALA A 50 -9.63 17.83 12.22
N LEU A 51 -9.24 18.14 10.98
CA LEU A 51 -7.83 18.21 10.59
C LEU A 51 -7.15 19.34 11.35
N ARG A 52 -6.28 18.98 12.28
CA ARG A 52 -5.49 19.93 13.07
C ARG A 52 -4.03 19.81 12.67
N GLY A 53 -3.43 20.92 12.24
CA GLY A 53 -2.04 20.97 11.84
C GLY A 53 -1.80 20.87 10.33
N SER A 54 -0.54 20.77 9.92
CA SER A 54 -0.11 20.88 8.51
C SER A 54 0.05 19.53 7.80
N ASP A 55 -0.11 18.40 8.49
CA ASP A 55 0.16 17.07 7.92
C ASP A 55 -1.09 16.42 7.34
N ALA A 56 -1.63 17.06 6.28
CA ALA A 56 -2.77 16.53 5.55
C ALA A 56 -2.45 15.20 4.85
N LYS A 57 -1.18 14.97 4.47
CA LYS A 57 -0.74 13.72 3.83
C LYS A 57 -0.89 12.56 4.79
N ALA A 58 -0.24 12.61 5.96
CA ALA A 58 -0.31 11.53 6.94
C ALA A 58 -1.75 11.28 7.41
N TRP A 59 -2.53 12.35 7.62
CA TRP A 59 -3.94 12.23 7.98
C TRP A 59 -4.78 11.53 6.91
N LEU A 60 -4.62 11.90 5.61
CA LEU A 60 -5.32 11.23 4.52
C LEU A 60 -4.90 9.77 4.41
N LEU A 61 -3.60 9.49 4.47
CA LEU A 61 -3.08 8.12 4.36
C LEU A 61 -3.55 7.23 5.50
N ALA A 62 -3.74 7.77 6.72
CA ALA A 62 -4.34 7.03 7.82
C ALA A 62 -5.80 6.63 7.53
N ILE A 63 -6.57 7.51 6.90
CA ILE A 63 -7.96 7.21 6.49
C ILE A 63 -7.97 6.15 5.39
N VAL A 64 -7.14 6.30 4.36
CA VAL A 64 -7.02 5.32 3.24
C VAL A 64 -6.64 3.94 3.77
N ARG A 65 -5.63 3.88 4.63
CA ARG A 65 -5.23 2.66 5.31
C ARG A 65 -6.39 1.98 6.03
N ASN A 66 -7.14 2.74 6.81
CA ASN A 66 -8.27 2.19 7.57
C ASN A 66 -9.39 1.69 6.64
N CYS A 67 -9.67 2.36 5.53
CA CYS A 67 -10.63 1.91 4.53
C CYS A 67 -10.16 0.58 3.89
N SER A 68 -8.90 0.50 3.44
CA SER A 68 -8.32 -0.70 2.84
C SER A 68 -8.34 -1.90 3.79
N TRP A 69 -7.96 -1.72 5.06
CA TRP A 69 -7.99 -2.79 6.07
C TRP A 69 -9.43 -3.24 6.40
N THR A 70 -10.39 -2.32 6.40
CA THR A 70 -11.80 -2.65 6.67
C THR A 70 -12.38 -3.47 5.53
N ALA A 71 -12.10 -3.11 4.28
CA ALA A 71 -12.51 -3.86 3.10
C ALA A 71 -11.96 -5.30 3.17
N ARG A 72 -10.66 -5.48 3.40
CA ARG A 72 -10.04 -6.81 3.55
C ARG A 72 -10.68 -7.65 4.65
N ARG A 73 -10.95 -7.08 5.82
CA ARG A 73 -11.60 -7.80 6.93
C ARG A 73 -13.05 -8.16 6.64
N GLY A 74 -13.77 -7.28 5.94
CA GLY A 74 -15.15 -7.54 5.54
C GLY A 74 -15.27 -8.72 4.60
N GLU A 75 -14.35 -8.85 3.65
CA GLU A 75 -14.28 -9.95 2.70
C GLU A 75 -13.83 -11.25 3.36
N GLN A 76 -12.82 -11.21 4.23
CA GLN A 76 -12.42 -12.40 4.99
C GLN A 76 -13.57 -12.98 5.82
N ARG A 77 -14.44 -12.14 6.39
CA ARG A 77 -15.65 -12.60 7.09
C ARG A 77 -16.70 -13.18 6.15
N ARG A 78 -16.81 -12.70 4.91
CA ARG A 78 -17.72 -13.23 3.89
C ARG A 78 -17.20 -14.53 3.28
N ALA A 79 -15.89 -14.68 3.16
CA ALA A 79 -15.25 -15.91 2.69
C ALA A 79 -15.26 -17.02 3.75
N PHE A 80 -15.55 -16.71 5.01
CA PHE A 80 -15.69 -17.69 6.08
C PHE A 80 -17.11 -18.30 6.10
N VAL A 81 -17.44 -19.07 5.08
CA VAL A 81 -18.37 -20.19 5.18
C VAL A 81 -17.52 -21.36 5.65
N PRO A 82 -17.86 -22.06 6.74
CA PRO A 82 -17.01 -23.14 7.23
C PRO A 82 -17.02 -24.29 6.23
N LEU A 83 -15.92 -24.47 5.50
CA LEU A 83 -15.54 -25.74 4.89
C LEU A 83 -14.43 -26.35 5.73
N PRO A 84 -14.33 -27.71 5.78
CA PRO A 84 -13.47 -28.42 6.71
C PRO A 84 -11.99 -28.07 6.49
N GLU A 85 -11.28 -28.11 7.63
CA GLU A 85 -9.84 -27.93 7.73
C GLU A 85 -9.11 -28.89 6.79
N ASP A 86 -8.41 -28.35 5.80
CA ASP A 86 -7.14 -28.87 5.33
C ASP A 86 -6.46 -27.81 4.43
N GLY A 87 -5.29 -27.41 4.87
CA GLY A 87 -4.12 -27.08 4.07
C GLY A 87 -4.17 -25.81 3.23
N ASP A 88 -3.11 -25.07 3.38
CA ASP A 88 -2.51 -24.13 2.45
C ASP A 88 -3.19 -22.77 2.30
N VAL A 89 -2.50 -21.80 2.89
CA VAL A 89 -2.64 -20.38 2.59
C VAL A 89 -2.37 -20.17 1.11
N VAL A 90 -3.44 -20.13 0.31
CA VAL A 90 -3.36 -19.72 -1.10
C VAL A 90 -3.07 -18.22 -1.10
N GLU A 91 -1.84 -17.87 -1.40
CA GLU A 91 -1.43 -16.51 -1.74
C GLU A 91 -2.16 -16.12 -3.02
N ASP A 92 -3.15 -15.24 -2.89
CA ASP A 92 -3.87 -14.67 -4.02
C ASP A 92 -2.97 -13.64 -4.72
N GLN A 93 -2.31 -14.10 -5.78
CA GLN A 93 -1.46 -13.28 -6.64
C GLN A 93 -2.31 -12.61 -7.72
N THR A 94 -2.82 -11.43 -7.44
CA THR A 94 -3.35 -10.58 -8.51
C THR A 94 -2.52 -9.30 -8.62
N MET A 95 -1.58 -9.32 -9.53
CA MET A 95 -0.68 -8.21 -9.85
C MET A 95 -1.30 -7.32 -10.92
N ILE A 96 -1.22 -6.02 -10.71
CA ILE A 96 -1.72 -5.02 -11.65
C ILE A 96 -0.55 -4.34 -12.34
N ALA A 97 -0.44 -4.56 -13.65
CA ALA A 97 0.49 -3.87 -14.50
C ALA A 97 -0.05 -2.49 -14.92
N ALA A 98 0.73 -1.45 -14.72
CA ALA A 98 0.56 -0.18 -15.41
C ALA A 98 1.21 -0.27 -16.79
N THR A 99 0.56 0.30 -17.82
CA THR A 99 1.01 0.25 -19.22
C THR A 99 2.04 1.36 -19.48
N PRO A 100 3.19 1.06 -20.07
CA PRO A 100 4.11 2.05 -20.64
C PRO A 100 4.62 1.71 -22.05
N ASP A 101 5.24 2.67 -22.73
CA ASP A 101 5.74 2.78 -24.08
C ASP A 101 6.87 1.76 -24.49
N PRO A 102 6.98 1.32 -25.77
CA PRO A 102 7.50 -0.03 -26.10
C PRO A 102 9.00 -0.30 -26.13
N GLU A 103 9.92 0.63 -26.27
CA GLU A 103 11.31 0.22 -26.61
C GLU A 103 12.38 0.40 -25.53
N SER A 104 12.35 1.41 -24.72
CA SER A 104 13.17 1.50 -23.48
C SER A 104 12.55 0.73 -22.31
N ALA A 105 11.34 0.33 -22.49
CA ALA A 105 10.39 -0.26 -21.56
C ALA A 105 10.61 -1.76 -21.28
N ALA A 106 11.35 -2.52 -22.06
CA ALA A 106 11.43 -3.98 -21.85
C ALA A 106 12.29 -4.35 -20.63
N VAL A 107 13.44 -3.73 -20.45
CA VAL A 107 14.34 -4.03 -19.31
C VAL A 107 13.77 -3.43 -18.02
N HIS A 108 13.31 -2.18 -18.06
CA HIS A 108 12.67 -1.54 -16.91
C HIS A 108 11.35 -2.24 -16.52
N ARG A 109 10.60 -2.76 -17.46
CA ARG A 109 9.36 -3.53 -17.20
C ARG A 109 9.61 -4.84 -16.48
N ASP A 110 10.72 -5.53 -16.77
CA ASP A 110 11.04 -6.78 -16.09
C ASP A 110 11.47 -6.55 -14.65
N ASP A 111 12.24 -5.48 -14.40
CA ASP A 111 12.63 -5.08 -13.06
C ASP A 111 11.43 -4.56 -12.24
N GLU A 112 10.55 -3.76 -12.84
CA GLU A 112 9.29 -3.31 -12.20
C GLU A 112 8.38 -4.48 -11.84
N ARG A 113 8.16 -5.40 -12.78
CA ARG A 113 7.36 -6.61 -12.51
C ARG A 113 7.99 -7.50 -11.44
N THR A 114 9.30 -7.59 -11.42
CA THR A 114 10.02 -8.34 -10.39
C THR A 114 9.85 -7.68 -9.03
N PHE A 115 10.04 -6.36 -8.95
CA PHE A 115 9.81 -5.61 -7.72
C PHE A 115 8.36 -5.77 -7.22
N ASP A 116 7.39 -5.64 -8.11
CA ASP A 116 5.98 -5.81 -7.78
C ASP A 116 5.68 -7.22 -7.23
N ARG A 117 6.21 -8.28 -7.85
CA ARG A 117 6.08 -9.66 -7.36
C ARG A 117 6.70 -9.83 -5.97
N LEU A 118 7.91 -9.29 -5.76
CA LEU A 118 8.59 -9.37 -4.48
C LEU A 118 7.81 -8.64 -3.38
N MET A 119 7.32 -7.45 -3.67
CA MET A 119 6.47 -6.70 -2.76
C MET A 119 5.15 -7.42 -2.47
N ALA A 120 4.51 -7.98 -3.49
CA ALA A 120 3.26 -8.75 -3.34
C ALA A 120 3.44 -9.98 -2.44
N SER A 121 4.61 -10.60 -2.47
CA SER A 121 4.93 -11.77 -1.65
C SER A 121 5.18 -11.45 -0.17
N LEU A 122 5.26 -10.18 0.22
CA LEU A 122 5.38 -9.77 1.62
C LEU A 122 4.01 -9.76 2.31
N SER A 123 4.01 -9.93 3.63
CA SER A 123 2.79 -9.68 4.40
C SER A 123 2.31 -8.23 4.21
N THR A 124 1.00 -8.03 4.34
CA THR A 124 0.41 -6.68 4.17
C THR A 124 1.03 -5.66 5.13
N GLU A 125 1.35 -6.07 6.35
CA GLU A 125 1.97 -5.22 7.36
C GLU A 125 3.41 -4.83 7.01
N HIS A 126 4.18 -5.73 6.38
CA HIS A 126 5.53 -5.43 5.90
C HIS A 126 5.49 -4.51 4.69
N ARG A 127 4.60 -4.79 3.75
CA ARG A 127 4.38 -3.98 2.55
C ARG A 127 3.94 -2.56 2.91
N GLU A 128 2.99 -2.42 3.84
CA GLU A 128 2.50 -1.14 4.35
C GLU A 128 3.63 -0.22 4.80
N VAL A 129 4.49 -0.69 5.70
CA VAL A 129 5.56 0.16 6.23
C VAL A 129 6.65 0.46 5.22
N LEU A 130 6.92 -0.46 4.27
CA LEU A 130 7.86 -0.20 3.17
C LEU A 130 7.31 0.86 2.22
N VAL A 131 6.05 0.77 1.82
CA VAL A 131 5.42 1.78 0.95
C VAL A 131 5.47 3.15 1.61
N LEU A 132 5.05 3.25 2.87
CA LEU A 132 5.07 4.53 3.59
C LEU A 132 6.49 5.10 3.73
N ARG A 133 7.50 4.26 3.95
CA ARG A 133 8.88 4.71 4.13
C ARG A 133 9.61 4.98 2.83
N GLU A 134 9.61 4.00 1.90
CA GLU A 134 10.49 4.00 0.72
C GLU A 134 9.84 4.67 -0.50
N ILE A 135 8.51 4.67 -0.59
CA ILE A 135 7.77 5.25 -1.72
C ILE A 135 7.19 6.62 -1.37
N GLU A 136 6.62 6.75 -0.16
CA GLU A 136 6.01 8.01 0.30
C GLU A 136 6.96 8.91 1.09
N ASP A 137 8.20 8.43 1.35
CA ASP A 137 9.27 9.15 2.06
C ASP A 137 8.86 9.70 3.44
N MET A 138 7.99 8.96 4.14
CA MET A 138 7.50 9.35 5.45
C MET A 138 8.53 9.05 6.54
N ASP A 139 8.62 9.91 7.55
CA ASP A 139 9.43 9.63 8.73
C ASP A 139 8.75 8.61 9.67
N TYR A 140 9.47 8.11 10.67
CA TYR A 140 8.95 7.08 11.58
C TYR A 140 7.78 7.57 12.45
N ARG A 141 7.69 8.87 12.73
CA ARG A 141 6.59 9.46 13.49
C ARG A 141 5.33 9.56 12.65
N GLU A 142 5.48 9.97 11.40
CA GLU A 142 4.40 10.01 10.42
C GLU A 142 3.85 8.60 10.17
N ILE A 143 4.74 7.61 9.96
CA ILE A 143 4.33 6.20 9.80
C ILE A 143 3.62 5.69 11.06
N ALA A 144 4.11 6.02 12.24
CA ALA A 144 3.45 5.66 13.51
C ALA A 144 2.03 6.26 13.58
N THR A 145 1.86 7.50 13.13
CA THR A 145 0.55 8.16 13.04
C THR A 145 -0.37 7.46 12.04
N VAL A 146 0.11 7.20 10.81
CA VAL A 146 -0.68 6.52 9.76
C VAL A 146 -1.08 5.12 10.19
N THR A 147 -0.15 4.36 10.77
CA THR A 147 -0.39 2.96 11.12
C THR A 147 -1.03 2.77 12.50
N ASN A 148 -1.09 3.83 13.30
CA ASN A 148 -1.50 3.79 14.71
C ASN A 148 -0.69 2.76 15.52
N LEU A 149 0.63 2.76 15.31
CA LEU A 149 1.58 1.87 15.99
C LEU A 149 2.61 2.68 16.78
N PRO A 150 3.16 2.12 17.87
CA PRO A 150 4.31 2.72 18.54
C PRO A 150 5.51 2.82 17.60
N ILE A 151 6.30 3.90 17.70
CA ILE A 151 7.49 4.14 16.84
C ILE A 151 8.46 2.95 16.89
N GLY A 152 8.70 2.36 18.06
CA GLY A 152 9.54 1.18 18.20
C GLY A 152 9.03 -0.03 17.41
N THR A 153 7.69 -0.18 17.30
CA THR A 153 7.05 -1.20 16.48
C THR A 153 7.24 -0.90 14.99
N VAL A 154 7.12 0.37 14.56
CA VAL A 154 7.40 0.78 13.19
C VAL A 154 8.84 0.44 12.80
N MET A 155 9.81 0.83 13.63
CA MET A 155 11.24 0.54 13.39
C MET A 155 11.51 -0.96 13.26
N SER A 156 11.02 -1.76 14.19
CA SER A 156 11.23 -3.23 14.17
C SER A 156 10.52 -3.90 12.99
N ARG A 157 9.34 -3.41 12.60
CA ARG A 157 8.59 -3.89 11.44
C ARG A 157 9.32 -3.54 10.13
N LEU A 158 9.82 -2.32 9.98
CA LEU A 158 10.63 -1.91 8.84
C LEU A 158 11.91 -2.74 8.69
N ALA A 159 12.62 -2.98 9.80
CA ALA A 159 13.82 -3.81 9.77
C ALA A 159 13.51 -5.24 9.26
N ARG A 160 12.43 -5.86 9.76
CA ARG A 160 11.98 -7.18 9.31
C ARG A 160 11.49 -7.18 7.87
N ALA A 161 10.75 -6.15 7.46
CA ALA A 161 10.25 -6.01 6.10
C ALA A 161 11.40 -5.88 5.08
N ARG A 162 12.41 -5.06 5.38
CA ARG A 162 13.62 -4.93 4.55
C ARG A 162 14.40 -6.23 4.46
N ALA A 163 14.56 -6.93 5.58
CA ALA A 163 15.24 -8.23 5.60
C ALA A 163 14.49 -9.28 4.76
N ALA A 164 13.16 -9.33 4.87
CA ALA A 164 12.33 -10.23 4.08
C ALA A 164 12.39 -9.91 2.59
N LEU A 165 12.32 -8.64 2.20
CA LEU A 165 12.44 -8.20 0.80
C LEU A 165 13.81 -8.56 0.23
N LYS A 166 14.89 -8.29 0.99
CA LYS A 166 16.25 -8.63 0.58
C LYS A 166 16.43 -10.15 0.37
N ALA A 167 15.91 -10.97 1.28
CA ALA A 167 16.02 -12.42 1.16
C ALA A 167 15.34 -12.92 -0.13
N ARG A 168 14.15 -12.42 -0.46
CA ARG A 168 13.43 -12.77 -1.69
C ARG A 168 14.11 -12.27 -2.94
N TRP A 169 14.68 -11.06 -2.89
CA TRP A 169 15.48 -10.53 -3.99
C TRP A 169 16.68 -11.43 -4.31
N LEU A 170 17.40 -11.88 -3.30
CA LEU A 170 18.55 -12.79 -3.49
C LEU A 170 18.11 -14.12 -4.10
N GLN A 171 17.01 -14.70 -3.64
CA GLN A 171 16.41 -15.91 -4.21
C GLN A 171 16.03 -15.72 -5.70
N GLU A 172 15.46 -14.58 -6.05
CA GLU A 172 15.09 -14.25 -7.44
C GLU A 172 16.34 -14.16 -8.34
N ILE A 173 17.43 -13.54 -7.84
CA ILE A 173 18.70 -13.45 -8.59
C ILE A 173 19.30 -14.83 -8.79
N GLU A 174 19.32 -15.66 -7.76
CA GLU A 174 19.86 -17.03 -7.84
C GLU A 174 19.03 -17.93 -8.77
N ALA A 175 17.71 -17.69 -8.85
CA ALA A 175 16.80 -18.43 -9.71
C ALA A 175 16.86 -17.99 -11.18
N ARG A 176 17.38 -16.80 -11.50
CA ARG A 176 17.58 -16.35 -12.89
C ARG A 176 18.76 -17.11 -13.48
N PRO A 177 18.58 -18.01 -14.49
CA PRO A 177 19.71 -18.63 -15.16
C PRO A 177 20.57 -17.52 -15.76
N HIS A 178 21.87 -17.59 -15.55
CA HIS A 178 22.87 -16.72 -16.18
C HIS A 178 22.65 -16.76 -17.69
N ALA A 179 21.94 -15.79 -18.22
CA ALA A 179 22.06 -15.46 -19.63
C ALA A 179 23.44 -14.81 -19.81
N MET A 180 24.48 -15.62 -19.94
CA MET A 180 25.76 -15.16 -20.48
C MET A 180 25.55 -14.87 -21.96
N PRO A 181 26.12 -13.76 -22.46
CA PRO A 181 26.10 -13.42 -23.89
C PRO A 181 26.85 -14.45 -24.74
#